data_ce86bc19969abcdad79ad47a508157ff
#
_entry.id   ce86bc19969abcdad79ad47a508157ff
#
_cell.length_a   1.000
_cell.length_b   1.000
_cell.length_c   1.000
_cell.angle_alpha   90.00
_cell.angle_beta   90.00
_cell.angle_gamma   90.00
#
_symmetry.space_group_name_H-M   'P 1'
#
loop_
_entity.id
_entity.type
_entity.pdbx_description
1 polymer ?
#
loop_
_entity_poly.entity_id
_entity_poly.type
_entity_poly.pdbx_seq_one_letter_code
_entity_poly.pdbx_strand_id
1 'polypeptide(L)'
;PKSIRLPFGRDGEVLSLVDDYCKSEYKSLDEYTTALKQSDTEADMRLFPFAKRILNTMAQGGMPITHSFYLKLFHILVMAGTIELAHEDRLLVDEFQDMSGMALDIINGIPDDQKVFVGDSNQSIFSFLKLKDGFSFYPNAKVLHLSKSFRVSNHYAPAIQQFLQDHLE
;
A
#
# COMPACT_ATOMS: atom_id res chain seq x y z
N PRO A 1 -14.11 -4.97 28.42
CA PRO A 1 -14.15 -4.83 26.98
C PRO A 1 -15.11 -5.88 26.43
N LYS A 2 -16.19 -5.44 25.74
CA LYS A 2 -17.11 -6.39 25.09
C LYS A 2 -16.33 -7.08 23.98
N SER A 3 -16.09 -8.39 24.10
CA SER A 3 -15.46 -9.17 23.05
C SER A 3 -16.23 -9.02 21.74
N ILE A 4 -15.55 -8.69 20.66
CA ILE A 4 -16.15 -8.69 19.33
C ILE A 4 -16.37 -10.16 18.96
N ARG A 5 -17.63 -10.61 18.85
CA ARG A 5 -17.93 -11.91 18.28
C ARG A 5 -17.82 -11.81 16.77
N LEU A 6 -16.80 -12.45 16.21
CA LEU A 6 -16.62 -12.61 14.76
C LEU A 6 -17.38 -13.86 14.26
N PRO A 7 -17.65 -13.99 12.97
CA PRO A 7 -18.21 -15.21 12.39
C PRO A 7 -17.28 -16.39 12.68
N PHE A 8 -17.83 -17.49 13.17
CA PHE A 8 -17.05 -18.66 13.56
C PHE A 8 -16.15 -19.15 12.40
N GLY A 9 -14.84 -19.26 12.68
CA GLY A 9 -13.84 -19.75 11.72
C GLY A 9 -13.44 -18.78 10.61
N ARG A 10 -13.93 -17.52 10.60
CA ARG A 10 -13.63 -16.52 9.55
C ARG A 10 -12.88 -15.29 10.06
N ASP A 11 -12.26 -15.40 11.21
CA ASP A 11 -11.55 -14.28 11.84
C ASP A 11 -10.43 -13.75 10.95
N GLY A 12 -9.68 -14.64 10.29
CA GLY A 12 -8.61 -14.29 9.37
C GLY A 12 -9.10 -13.48 8.15
N GLU A 13 -10.25 -13.82 7.59
CA GLU A 13 -10.82 -13.12 6.45
C GLU A 13 -11.28 -11.70 6.85
N VAL A 14 -11.89 -11.55 8.02
CA VAL A 14 -12.28 -10.22 8.51
C VAL A 14 -11.06 -9.34 8.78
N LEU A 15 -10.00 -9.91 9.37
CA LEU A 15 -8.75 -9.19 9.65
C LEU A 15 -8.02 -8.81 8.34
N SER A 16 -8.00 -9.70 7.35
CA SER A 16 -7.48 -9.41 6.02
C SER A 16 -8.24 -8.26 5.36
N LEU A 17 -9.58 -8.26 5.43
CA LEU A 17 -10.42 -7.19 4.91
C LEU A 17 -10.13 -5.84 5.58
N VAL A 18 -9.91 -5.84 6.89
CA VAL A 18 -9.52 -4.63 7.64
C VAL A 18 -8.15 -4.13 7.18
N ASP A 19 -7.17 -5.02 7.02
CA ASP A 19 -5.82 -4.67 6.58
C ASP A 19 -5.80 -4.17 5.13
N ASP A 20 -6.52 -4.83 4.24
CA ASP A 20 -6.69 -4.42 2.83
C ASP A 20 -7.31 -3.02 2.72
N TYR A 21 -8.38 -2.74 3.48
CA TYR A 21 -8.94 -1.40 3.55
C TYR A 21 -7.91 -0.39 4.06
N CYS A 22 -7.21 -0.72 5.13
CA CYS A 22 -6.22 0.19 5.71
C CYS A 22 -5.08 0.53 4.73
N LYS A 23 -4.69 -0.38 3.85
CA LYS A 23 -3.66 -0.17 2.82
C LYS A 23 -4.18 0.53 1.56
N SER A 24 -5.51 0.58 1.37
CA SER A 24 -6.12 1.19 0.18
C SER A 24 -6.05 2.72 0.19
N GLU A 25 -6.31 3.36 -0.95
CA GLU A 25 -6.46 4.81 -1.11
C GLU A 25 -7.80 5.35 -0.59
N TYR A 26 -8.81 4.51 -0.38
CA TYR A 26 -10.16 4.94 -0.01
C TYR A 26 -10.22 5.54 1.39
N LYS A 27 -10.91 6.67 1.54
CA LYS A 27 -10.98 7.43 2.79
C LYS A 27 -12.00 6.85 3.78
N SER A 28 -12.94 6.06 3.30
CA SER A 28 -13.94 5.37 4.14
C SER A 28 -14.10 3.91 3.74
N LEU A 29 -14.54 3.08 4.71
CA LEU A 29 -14.86 1.68 4.43
C LEU A 29 -16.04 1.55 3.45
N ASP A 30 -16.94 2.51 3.42
CA ASP A 30 -18.11 2.50 2.52
C ASP A 30 -17.69 2.80 1.07
N GLU A 31 -16.72 3.71 0.83
CA GLU A 31 -16.09 3.92 -0.48
C GLU A 31 -15.37 2.67 -0.96
N TYR A 32 -14.55 2.07 -0.10
CA TYR A 32 -13.84 0.82 -0.39
C TYR A 32 -14.80 -0.31 -0.77
N THR A 33 -15.89 -0.46 0.00
CA THR A 33 -16.95 -1.46 -0.27
C THR A 33 -17.59 -1.22 -1.65
N THR A 34 -17.84 0.04 -1.99
CA THR A 34 -18.44 0.42 -3.27
C THR A 34 -17.51 0.07 -4.45
N ALA A 35 -16.22 0.37 -4.31
CA ALA A 35 -15.21 0.04 -5.31
C ALA A 35 -15.07 -1.48 -5.51
N LEU A 36 -15.09 -2.26 -4.43
CA LEU A 36 -15.05 -3.72 -4.52
C LEU A 36 -16.28 -4.32 -5.23
N LYS A 37 -17.46 -3.74 -5.04
CA LYS A 37 -18.67 -4.18 -5.75
C LYS A 37 -18.63 -3.90 -7.26
N GLN A 38 -17.83 -2.93 -7.68
CA GLN A 38 -17.66 -2.54 -9.09
C GLN A 38 -16.50 -3.27 -9.76
N SER A 39 -15.65 -3.93 -8.98
CA SER A 39 -14.54 -4.74 -9.47
C SER A 39 -14.95 -6.21 -9.56
N ASP A 40 -14.25 -6.99 -10.39
CA ASP A 40 -14.42 -8.46 -10.47
C ASP A 40 -13.86 -9.20 -9.24
N THR A 41 -13.56 -8.48 -8.16
CA THR A 41 -13.00 -9.06 -6.95
C THR A 41 -14.09 -9.75 -6.14
N GLU A 42 -13.95 -11.05 -5.92
CA GLU A 42 -14.82 -11.82 -5.02
C GLU A 42 -14.57 -11.39 -3.56
N ALA A 43 -15.37 -10.46 -3.06
CA ALA A 43 -15.35 -10.07 -1.67
C ALA A 43 -16.68 -10.45 -0.99
N ASP A 44 -16.62 -11.16 0.13
CA ASP A 44 -17.81 -11.50 0.89
C ASP A 44 -18.36 -10.28 1.64
N MET A 45 -19.35 -9.63 1.06
CA MET A 45 -19.99 -8.43 1.61
C MET A 45 -20.55 -8.63 3.02
N ARG A 46 -20.82 -9.88 3.43
CA ARG A 46 -21.33 -10.20 4.79
C ARG A 46 -20.29 -9.95 5.88
N LEU A 47 -19.00 -9.82 5.51
CA LEU A 47 -17.91 -9.57 6.46
C LEU A 47 -17.72 -8.08 6.79
N PHE A 48 -18.21 -7.18 5.95
CA PHE A 48 -18.00 -5.74 6.12
C PHE A 48 -18.55 -5.15 7.44
N PRO A 49 -19.72 -5.56 7.92
CA PRO A 49 -20.20 -5.10 9.23
C PRO A 49 -19.24 -5.48 10.39
N PHE A 50 -18.57 -6.62 10.30
CA PHE A 50 -17.58 -7.04 11.29
C PHE A 50 -16.29 -6.23 11.17
N ALA A 51 -15.78 -5.99 9.94
CA ALA A 51 -14.65 -5.11 9.68
C ALA A 51 -14.91 -3.70 10.22
N LYS A 52 -16.07 -3.12 9.95
CA LYS A 52 -16.50 -1.81 10.46
C LYS A 52 -16.49 -1.77 12.00
N ARG A 53 -16.93 -2.85 12.63
CA ARG A 53 -16.93 -2.95 14.09
C ARG A 53 -15.52 -3.01 14.66
N ILE A 54 -14.60 -3.76 14.02
CA ILE A 54 -13.18 -3.81 14.43
C ILE A 54 -12.57 -2.42 14.34
N LEU A 55 -12.69 -1.74 13.18
CA LEU A 55 -12.16 -0.39 12.96
C LEU A 55 -12.68 0.61 14.00
N ASN A 56 -13.98 0.60 14.26
CA ASN A 56 -14.58 1.45 15.29
C ASN A 56 -14.06 1.14 16.70
N THR A 57 -13.85 -0.14 17.02
CA THR A 57 -13.33 -0.54 18.33
C THR A 57 -11.87 -0.11 18.50
N MET A 58 -11.05 -0.21 17.46
CA MET A 58 -9.68 0.34 17.44
C MET A 58 -9.70 1.86 17.63
N ALA A 59 -10.55 2.57 16.90
CA ALA A 59 -10.67 4.03 16.99
C ALA A 59 -11.10 4.51 18.39
N GLN A 60 -11.89 3.72 19.11
CA GLN A 60 -12.34 4.01 20.48
C GLN A 60 -11.38 3.54 21.57
N GLY A 61 -10.22 2.95 21.21
CA GLY A 61 -9.26 2.41 22.16
C GLY A 61 -9.76 1.13 22.87
N GLY A 62 -10.79 0.46 22.34
CA GLY A 62 -11.36 -0.76 22.90
C GLY A 62 -10.56 -2.03 22.58
N MET A 63 -9.58 -1.94 21.68
CA MET A 63 -8.64 -2.99 21.32
C MET A 63 -7.32 -2.39 20.84
N PRO A 64 -6.21 -3.16 20.83
CA PRO A 64 -4.94 -2.70 20.27
C PRO A 64 -5.11 -2.32 18.78
N ILE A 65 -4.47 -1.22 18.39
CA ILE A 65 -4.44 -0.76 17.00
C ILE A 65 -3.32 -1.47 16.23
N THR A 66 -3.54 -1.76 14.95
CA THR A 66 -2.52 -2.29 14.05
C THR A 66 -1.70 -1.15 13.43
N HIS A 67 -0.52 -1.49 12.88
CA HIS A 67 0.32 -0.54 12.17
C HIS A 67 -0.41 0.09 10.97
N SER A 68 -1.05 -0.72 10.14
CA SER A 68 -1.85 -0.25 9.00
C SER A 68 -3.01 0.65 9.41
N PHE A 69 -3.63 0.39 10.56
CA PHE A 69 -4.75 1.20 11.03
C PHE A 69 -4.32 2.63 11.43
N TYR A 70 -3.24 2.81 12.20
CA TYR A 70 -2.81 4.17 12.55
C TYR A 70 -2.30 4.94 11.33
N LEU A 71 -1.63 4.28 10.38
CA LEU A 71 -1.24 4.91 9.12
C LEU A 71 -2.47 5.33 8.30
N LYS A 72 -3.53 4.51 8.32
CA LYS A 72 -4.81 4.86 7.69
C LYS A 72 -5.45 6.10 8.33
N LEU A 73 -5.43 6.20 9.64
CA LEU A 73 -5.91 7.41 10.32
C LEU A 73 -5.10 8.64 9.91
N PHE A 74 -3.78 8.52 9.87
CA PHE A 74 -2.89 9.59 9.40
C PHE A 74 -3.23 10.00 7.96
N HIS A 75 -3.36 9.03 7.05
CA HIS A 75 -3.76 9.28 5.67
C HIS A 75 -5.09 10.05 5.59
N ILE A 76 -6.12 9.60 6.31
CA ILE A 76 -7.43 10.27 6.31
C ILE A 76 -7.30 11.71 6.81
N LEU A 77 -6.53 11.96 7.88
CA LEU A 77 -6.35 13.30 8.44
C LEU A 77 -5.57 14.24 7.51
N VAL A 78 -4.56 13.71 6.80
CA VAL A 78 -3.81 14.46 5.77
C VAL A 78 -4.74 14.80 4.59
N MET A 79 -5.48 13.80 4.08
CA MET A 79 -6.40 14.02 2.94
C MET A 79 -7.57 14.94 3.29
N ALA A 80 -7.95 15.03 4.57
CA ALA A 80 -8.95 15.98 5.06
C ALA A 80 -8.39 17.39 5.33
N GLY A 81 -7.08 17.61 5.17
CA GLY A 81 -6.42 18.87 5.50
C GLY A 81 -6.36 19.16 7.01
N THR A 82 -6.62 18.16 7.87
CA THR A 82 -6.52 18.31 9.32
C THR A 82 -5.07 18.29 9.80
N ILE A 83 -4.22 17.54 9.09
CA ILE A 83 -2.78 17.52 9.26
C ILE A 83 -2.15 18.09 7.99
N GLU A 84 -1.39 19.16 8.12
CA GLU A 84 -0.57 19.73 7.06
C GLU A 84 0.80 19.05 7.08
N LEU A 85 1.24 18.57 5.91
CA LEU A 85 2.57 18.02 5.74
C LEU A 85 3.57 19.15 5.55
N ALA A 86 4.74 19.03 6.20
CA ALA A 86 5.80 19.99 6.04
C ALA A 86 6.33 19.98 4.60
N HIS A 87 6.75 21.15 4.11
CA HIS A 87 7.45 21.25 2.84
C HIS A 87 8.86 20.68 2.97
N GLU A 88 9.27 19.89 1.98
CA GLU A 88 10.59 19.28 1.91
C GLU A 88 11.28 19.72 0.60
N ASP A 89 12.53 20.13 0.67
CA ASP A 89 13.32 20.48 -0.53
C ASP A 89 13.44 19.26 -1.45
N ARG A 90 13.64 18.08 -0.87
CA ARG A 90 13.73 16.80 -1.60
C ARG A 90 13.08 15.67 -0.85
N LEU A 91 12.23 14.94 -1.54
CA LEU A 91 11.64 13.71 -1.06
C LEU A 91 12.31 12.51 -1.71
N LEU A 92 12.96 11.67 -0.92
CA LEU A 92 13.58 10.42 -1.37
C LEU A 92 12.71 9.25 -0.93
N VAL A 93 12.28 8.42 -1.86
CA VAL A 93 11.46 7.24 -1.59
C VAL A 93 12.17 6.02 -2.13
N ASP A 94 12.47 5.07 -1.25
CA ASP A 94 13.09 3.79 -1.59
C ASP A 94 12.01 2.69 -1.70
N GLU A 95 12.34 1.58 -2.40
CA GLU A 95 11.43 0.45 -2.66
C GLU A 95 10.10 0.88 -3.30
N PHE A 96 10.19 1.83 -4.24
CA PHE A 96 8.99 2.48 -4.81
C PHE A 96 8.10 1.56 -5.63
N GLN A 97 8.57 0.36 -6.00
CA GLN A 97 7.77 -0.68 -6.65
C GLN A 97 6.71 -1.32 -5.74
N ASP A 98 6.88 -1.22 -4.40
CA ASP A 98 6.01 -1.87 -3.42
C ASP A 98 5.18 -0.86 -2.61
N MET A 99 4.43 0.02 -3.32
CA MET A 99 3.65 1.07 -2.70
C MET A 99 2.20 0.66 -2.46
N SER A 100 1.67 0.91 -1.26
CA SER A 100 0.23 0.87 -1.03
C SER A 100 -0.45 2.11 -1.60
N GLY A 101 -1.74 2.02 -1.97
CA GLY A 101 -2.50 3.18 -2.45
C GLY A 101 -2.50 4.34 -1.45
N MET A 102 -2.64 4.02 -0.16
CA MET A 102 -2.53 4.99 0.92
C MET A 102 -1.16 5.69 0.95
N ALA A 103 -0.05 4.92 0.81
CA ALA A 103 1.29 5.48 0.82
C ALA A 103 1.53 6.42 -0.36
N LEU A 104 1.04 6.06 -1.55
CA LEU A 104 1.09 6.91 -2.73
C LEU A 104 0.36 8.24 -2.52
N ASP A 105 -0.84 8.22 -1.91
CA ASP A 105 -1.59 9.44 -1.60
C ASP A 105 -0.82 10.35 -0.64
N ILE A 106 -0.20 9.80 0.41
CA ILE A 106 0.61 10.55 1.36
C ILE A 106 1.83 11.16 0.65
N ILE A 107 2.58 10.36 -0.12
CA ILE A 107 3.76 10.80 -0.87
C ILE A 107 3.39 11.93 -1.85
N ASN A 108 2.26 11.80 -2.53
CA ASN A 108 1.76 12.83 -3.44
C ASN A 108 1.32 14.11 -2.71
N GLY A 109 0.85 13.98 -1.48
CA GLY A 109 0.41 15.09 -0.65
C GLY A 109 1.55 15.85 0.03
N ILE A 110 2.79 15.33 0.06
CA ILE A 110 3.95 16.04 0.62
C ILE A 110 4.34 17.15 -0.36
N PRO A 111 4.29 18.43 0.06
CA PRO A 111 4.81 19.54 -0.75
C PRO A 111 6.33 19.42 -0.85
N ASP A 112 6.88 19.45 -2.04
CA ASP A 112 8.32 19.31 -2.28
C ASP A 112 8.75 20.02 -3.57
N ASP A 113 10.05 20.31 -3.67
CA ASP A 113 10.65 20.86 -4.88
C ASP A 113 11.11 19.75 -5.83
N GLN A 114 11.45 18.57 -5.29
CA GLN A 114 11.92 17.43 -6.05
C GLN A 114 11.62 16.10 -5.38
N LYS A 115 10.98 15.20 -6.13
CA LYS A 115 10.84 13.78 -5.74
C LYS A 115 11.88 12.91 -6.44
N VAL A 116 12.51 12.03 -5.70
CA VAL A 116 13.43 11.01 -6.22
C VAL A 116 12.94 9.65 -5.74
N PHE A 117 12.63 8.78 -6.69
CA PHE A 117 12.15 7.44 -6.43
C PHE A 117 13.23 6.42 -6.78
N VAL A 118 13.47 5.47 -5.90
CA VAL A 118 14.42 4.38 -6.09
C VAL A 118 13.69 3.05 -5.95
N GLY A 119 14.00 2.09 -6.80
CA GLY A 119 13.41 0.76 -6.75
C GLY A 119 13.64 -0.01 -8.05
N ASP A 120 13.06 -1.19 -8.11
CA ASP A 120 13.15 -2.09 -9.27
C ASP A 120 11.80 -2.80 -9.46
N SER A 121 11.07 -2.46 -10.52
CA SER A 121 9.75 -3.05 -10.82
C SER A 121 9.81 -4.58 -10.97
N ASN A 122 10.97 -5.15 -11.35
CA ASN A 122 11.15 -6.60 -11.46
C ASN A 122 11.29 -7.29 -10.08
N GLN A 123 11.51 -6.51 -9.00
CA GLN A 123 11.55 -7.00 -7.63
C GLN A 123 10.22 -6.88 -6.90
N SER A 124 9.15 -6.47 -7.56
CA SER A 124 7.80 -6.41 -6.99
C SER A 124 7.26 -7.81 -6.75
N ILE A 125 7.66 -8.41 -5.63
CA ILE A 125 7.24 -9.77 -5.22
C ILE A 125 5.98 -9.76 -4.34
N PHE A 126 5.50 -8.59 -3.94
CA PHE A 126 4.38 -8.42 -3.03
C PHE A 126 3.07 -8.01 -3.72
N SER A 127 2.92 -8.27 -5.02
CA SER A 127 1.69 -7.97 -5.77
C SER A 127 0.44 -8.63 -5.16
N PHE A 128 0.59 -9.81 -4.50
CA PHE A 128 -0.48 -10.47 -3.77
C PHE A 128 -0.99 -9.68 -2.54
N LEU A 129 -0.23 -8.71 -2.05
CA LEU A 129 -0.64 -7.78 -0.99
C LEU A 129 -1.38 -6.54 -1.53
N LYS A 130 -1.79 -6.54 -2.80
CA LYS A 130 -2.44 -5.40 -3.48
C LYS A 130 -1.60 -4.13 -3.47
N LEU A 131 -0.27 -4.28 -3.44
CA LEU A 131 0.66 -3.18 -3.62
C LEU A 131 0.68 -2.77 -5.10
N LYS A 132 1.02 -1.52 -5.33
CA LYS A 132 1.07 -0.91 -6.66
C LYS A 132 2.52 -0.61 -7.02
N ASP A 133 2.91 -0.83 -8.26
CA ASP A 133 4.17 -0.28 -8.76
C ASP A 133 4.05 1.25 -8.81
N GLY A 134 4.73 1.92 -7.88
CA GLY A 134 4.69 3.37 -7.76
C GLY A 134 5.19 4.09 -9.00
N PHE A 135 6.11 3.49 -9.75
CA PHE A 135 6.67 4.09 -10.98
C PHE A 135 5.61 4.30 -12.06
N SER A 136 4.57 3.46 -12.11
CA SER A 136 3.47 3.61 -13.07
C SER A 136 2.69 4.94 -12.92
N PHE A 137 2.76 5.59 -11.76
CA PHE A 137 2.10 6.86 -11.49
C PHE A 137 2.90 8.08 -11.98
N TYR A 138 4.16 7.88 -12.39
CA TYR A 138 5.06 8.95 -12.84
C TYR A 138 5.66 8.66 -14.22
N PRO A 139 4.85 8.48 -15.26
CA PRO A 139 5.32 8.06 -16.58
C PRO A 139 6.25 9.09 -17.28
N ASN A 140 6.20 10.35 -16.83
CA ASN A 140 7.02 11.44 -17.38
C ASN A 140 8.27 11.73 -16.53
N ALA A 141 8.55 10.95 -15.49
CA ALA A 141 9.73 11.14 -14.67
C ALA A 141 11.00 10.84 -15.45
N LYS A 142 12.08 11.57 -15.14
CA LYS A 142 13.40 11.26 -15.70
C LYS A 142 13.91 9.96 -15.09
N VAL A 143 14.14 8.96 -15.94
CA VAL A 143 14.66 7.66 -15.52
C VAL A 143 16.20 7.65 -15.58
N LEU A 144 16.82 7.16 -14.52
CA LEU A 144 18.25 6.90 -14.44
C LEU A 144 18.44 5.42 -14.04
N HIS A 145 19.25 4.70 -14.82
CA HIS A 145 19.48 3.28 -14.56
C HIS A 145 20.76 3.07 -13.74
N LEU A 146 20.65 2.24 -12.69
CA LEU A 146 21.80 1.72 -11.95
C LEU A 146 22.22 0.40 -12.61
N SER A 147 23.29 0.44 -13.41
CA SER A 147 23.74 -0.71 -14.22
C SER A 147 24.75 -1.62 -13.54
N LYS A 148 25.24 -1.26 -12.34
CA LYS A 148 26.24 -2.04 -11.61
C LYS A 148 25.66 -2.64 -10.34
N SER A 149 25.65 -3.97 -10.27
CA SER A 149 25.32 -4.68 -9.04
C SER A 149 26.58 -4.86 -8.16
N PHE A 150 26.40 -4.65 -6.83
CA PHE A 150 27.41 -4.99 -5.83
C PHE A 150 27.03 -6.25 -5.02
N ARG A 151 25.82 -6.78 -5.24
CA ARG A 151 25.33 -8.02 -4.61
C ARG A 151 25.66 -9.25 -5.46
N VAL A 152 25.60 -9.09 -6.79
CA VAL A 152 25.80 -10.18 -7.74
C VAL A 152 27.15 -10.03 -8.40
N SER A 153 27.96 -11.08 -8.38
CA SER A 153 29.24 -11.05 -9.06
C SER A 153 29.07 -10.99 -10.58
N ASN A 154 30.02 -10.37 -11.26
CA ASN A 154 30.03 -10.26 -12.72
C ASN A 154 29.95 -11.64 -13.42
N HIS A 155 30.28 -12.73 -12.71
CA HIS A 155 30.19 -14.08 -13.27
C HIS A 155 28.76 -14.55 -13.46
N TYR A 156 27.84 -14.19 -12.54
CA TYR A 156 26.45 -14.61 -12.60
C TYR A 156 25.53 -13.59 -13.29
N ALA A 157 25.97 -12.35 -13.40
CA ALA A 157 25.15 -11.27 -13.95
C ALA A 157 24.60 -11.56 -15.36
N PRO A 158 25.39 -12.13 -16.33
CA PRO A 158 24.87 -12.44 -17.66
C PRO A 158 23.76 -13.51 -17.66
N ALA A 159 23.89 -14.54 -16.80
CA ALA A 159 22.88 -15.60 -16.71
C ALA A 159 21.55 -15.07 -16.12
N ILE A 160 21.63 -14.19 -15.11
CA ILE A 160 20.46 -13.54 -14.54
C ILE A 160 19.80 -12.63 -15.56
N GLN A 161 20.60 -11.84 -16.29
CA GLN A 161 20.08 -10.95 -17.33
C GLN A 161 19.36 -11.72 -18.43
N GLN A 162 19.93 -12.84 -18.89
CA GLN A 162 19.28 -13.69 -19.88
C GLN A 162 17.97 -14.27 -19.34
N PHE A 163 17.95 -14.76 -18.11
CA PHE A 163 16.74 -15.27 -17.48
C PHE A 163 15.63 -14.21 -17.39
N LEU A 164 15.96 -12.96 -17.04
CA LEU A 164 15.00 -11.87 -16.97
C LEU A 164 14.43 -11.54 -18.36
N GLN A 165 15.26 -11.49 -19.38
CA GLN A 165 14.83 -11.27 -20.77
C GLN A 165 13.89 -12.37 -21.27
N ASP A 166 14.18 -13.63 -20.94
CA ASP A 166 13.41 -14.75 -21.42
C ASP A 166 12.04 -14.93 -20.72
N HIS A 167 11.84 -14.31 -19.54
CA HIS A 167 10.68 -14.59 -18.69
C HIS A 167 9.87 -13.36 -18.26
N LEU A 168 10.38 -12.15 -18.45
CA LEU A 168 9.74 -10.91 -17.99
C LEU A 168 9.48 -9.89 -19.13
N GLU A 169 9.87 -10.18 -20.36
CA GLU A 169 9.44 -9.51 -21.59
C GLU A 169 8.32 -10.33 -22.26
#